data_109af0b663e5ba160c9ae04666c3f8f5
#
_entry.id   109af0b663e5ba160c9ae04666c3f8f5
#
_cell.length_a   1.000
_cell.length_b   1.000
_cell.length_c   1.000
_cell.angle_alpha   90.00
_cell.angle_beta   90.00
_cell.angle_gamma   90.00
#
_symmetry.space_group_name_H-M   'P 1'
#
loop_
_entity.id
_entity.type
_entity.pdbx_description
1 polymer ?
#
loop_
_entity_poly.entity_id
_entity_poly.type
_entity_poly.pdbx_seq_one_letter_code
_entity_poly.pdbx_strand_id
1 'polypeptide(L)'
;MYRGMDVNKIFNLFNGDEPESLREKAQQVDIALDYKNHPLFWVGMFKKLIQNHQVFNDQLLKFFDKLDENLSTTDVDKAGEFIVFNRAWEYIQKVDPDNLVAQEALYRFADIHLRVALELSINYFQEHEEYEKCSHLKKNLEFVKLLLT
;
A
#
# COMPACT_ATOMS: atom_id res chain seq x y z
N MET A 1 -8.84 -9.32 6.33
CA MET A 1 -9.51 -10.48 5.75
C MET A 1 -9.38 -10.45 4.24
N TYR A 2 -9.01 -11.53 3.67
CA TYR A 2 -8.73 -11.63 2.26
C TYR A 2 -10.03 -11.82 1.47
N ARG A 3 -10.48 -10.80 0.76
CA ARG A 3 -11.73 -10.85 0.01
C ARG A 3 -11.57 -11.22 -1.47
N GLY A 4 -10.34 -11.34 -1.97
CA GLY A 4 -10.07 -11.74 -3.33
C GLY A 4 -10.30 -13.21 -3.62
N MET A 5 -10.45 -14.01 -2.58
CA MET A 5 -10.70 -15.45 -2.71
C MET A 5 -12.00 -15.83 -2.03
N ASP A 6 -12.94 -16.27 -2.83
CA ASP A 6 -14.13 -16.93 -2.35
C ASP A 6 -13.78 -18.38 -2.05
N VAL A 7 -14.02 -18.81 -0.81
CA VAL A 7 -13.73 -20.18 -0.35
C VAL A 7 -14.49 -21.20 -1.21
N ASN A 8 -15.70 -20.89 -1.62
CA ASN A 8 -16.50 -21.77 -2.49
C ASN A 8 -15.85 -21.96 -3.85
N LYS A 9 -15.22 -20.90 -4.40
CA LYS A 9 -14.49 -21.00 -5.67
C LYS A 9 -13.27 -21.90 -5.56
N ILE A 10 -12.58 -21.87 -4.43
CA ILE A 10 -11.45 -22.76 -4.16
C ILE A 10 -11.92 -24.20 -4.05
N PHE A 11 -13.01 -24.45 -3.34
CA PHE A 11 -13.61 -25.78 -3.24
C PHE A 11 -14.04 -26.31 -4.60
N ASN A 12 -14.62 -25.48 -5.43
CA ASN A 12 -15.04 -25.88 -6.78
C ASN A 12 -13.83 -26.21 -7.67
N LEU A 13 -12.69 -25.57 -7.42
CA LEU A 13 -11.43 -25.89 -8.12
C LEU A 13 -10.98 -27.33 -7.81
N PHE A 14 -11.13 -27.77 -6.56
CA PHE A 14 -10.74 -29.10 -6.15
C PHE A 14 -11.79 -30.18 -6.47
N ASN A 15 -13.04 -29.81 -6.55
CA ASN A 15 -14.12 -30.73 -6.88
C ASN A 15 -14.31 -31.00 -8.36
N GLY A 16 -13.64 -30.28 -9.23
CA GLY A 16 -13.34 -30.63 -10.60
C GLY A 16 -14.48 -31.09 -11.49
N ASP A 17 -15.58 -30.33 -11.56
CA ASP A 17 -16.74 -30.78 -12.32
C ASP A 17 -16.57 -30.67 -13.85
N GLU A 18 -15.76 -29.71 -14.34
CA GLU A 18 -15.49 -29.55 -15.77
C GLU A 18 -14.04 -29.10 -16.02
N PRO A 19 -13.30 -29.75 -16.95
CA PRO A 19 -11.91 -29.37 -17.25
C PRO A 19 -11.74 -27.92 -17.71
N GLU A 20 -12.69 -27.37 -18.46
CA GLU A 20 -12.66 -25.99 -18.92
C GLU A 20 -12.81 -24.99 -17.76
N SER A 21 -13.72 -25.27 -16.85
CA SER A 21 -13.93 -24.47 -15.64
C SER A 21 -12.68 -24.44 -14.75
N LEU A 22 -11.97 -25.56 -14.65
CA LEU A 22 -10.71 -25.64 -13.91
C LEU A 22 -9.61 -24.80 -14.54
N ARG A 23 -9.52 -24.82 -15.89
CA ARG A 23 -8.53 -24.00 -16.62
C ARG A 23 -8.78 -22.52 -16.44
N GLU A 24 -10.03 -22.08 -16.55
CA GLU A 24 -10.40 -20.68 -16.33
C GLU A 24 -10.07 -20.24 -14.91
N LYS A 25 -10.36 -21.06 -13.91
CA LYS A 25 -10.07 -20.76 -12.52
C LYS A 25 -8.56 -20.74 -12.25
N ALA A 26 -7.79 -21.67 -12.83
CA ALA A 26 -6.35 -21.67 -12.74
C ALA A 26 -5.76 -20.42 -13.38
N GLN A 27 -6.28 -19.96 -14.51
CA GLN A 27 -5.86 -18.71 -15.14
C GLN A 27 -6.16 -17.50 -14.26
N GLN A 28 -7.30 -17.47 -13.59
CA GLN A 28 -7.65 -16.39 -12.67
C GLN A 28 -6.72 -16.34 -11.47
N VAL A 29 -6.31 -17.49 -10.94
CA VAL A 29 -5.34 -17.56 -9.84
C VAL A 29 -3.97 -17.08 -10.33
N ASP A 30 -3.54 -17.50 -11.51
CA ASP A 30 -2.27 -17.06 -12.10
C ASP A 30 -2.25 -15.55 -12.32
N ILE A 31 -3.34 -14.98 -12.84
CA ILE A 31 -3.49 -13.52 -13.01
C ILE A 31 -3.40 -12.81 -11.66
N ALA A 32 -4.05 -13.35 -10.62
CA ALA A 32 -4.00 -12.77 -9.28
C ALA A 32 -2.59 -12.82 -8.68
N LEU A 33 -1.83 -13.89 -8.93
CA LEU A 33 -0.44 -14.02 -8.50
C LEU A 33 0.47 -13.05 -9.25
N ASP A 34 0.26 -12.91 -10.56
CA ASP A 34 1.01 -11.96 -11.39
C ASP A 34 0.74 -10.52 -11.00
N TYR A 35 -0.45 -10.22 -10.50
CA TYR A 35 -0.82 -8.89 -10.04
C TYR A 35 0.12 -8.39 -8.92
N LYS A 36 0.59 -9.26 -8.05
CA LYS A 36 1.55 -8.91 -6.99
C LYS A 36 2.88 -8.38 -7.52
N ASN A 37 3.20 -8.69 -8.77
CA ASN A 37 4.39 -8.20 -9.45
C ASN A 37 4.11 -7.01 -10.37
N HIS A 38 2.94 -6.39 -10.24
CA HIS A 38 2.50 -5.28 -11.08
C HIS A 38 2.52 -3.95 -10.33
N PRO A 39 2.91 -2.85 -10.98
CA PRO A 39 2.91 -1.53 -10.34
C PRO A 39 1.56 -1.11 -9.76
N LEU A 40 0.43 -1.52 -10.33
CA LEU A 40 -0.90 -1.25 -9.76
C LEU A 40 -1.00 -1.78 -8.32
N PHE A 41 -0.51 -2.98 -8.09
CA PHE A 41 -0.50 -3.57 -6.75
C PHE A 41 0.42 -2.80 -5.81
N TRP A 42 1.60 -2.44 -6.28
CA TRP A 42 2.59 -1.74 -5.46
C TRP A 42 2.11 -0.35 -5.05
N VAL A 43 1.59 0.43 -5.99
CA VAL A 43 1.06 1.77 -5.71
C VAL A 43 -0.16 1.68 -4.79
N GLY A 44 -1.07 0.76 -5.09
CA GLY A 44 -2.26 0.54 -4.27
C GLY A 44 -1.93 0.16 -2.84
N MET A 45 -0.99 -0.77 -2.64
CA MET A 45 -0.57 -1.20 -1.31
C MET A 45 0.14 -0.08 -0.53
N PHE A 46 1.02 0.66 -1.21
CA PHE A 46 1.68 1.81 -0.61
C PHE A 46 0.67 2.81 -0.06
N LYS A 47 -0.25 3.23 -0.91
CA LYS A 47 -1.29 4.19 -0.55
C LYS A 47 -2.14 3.68 0.62
N LYS A 48 -2.60 2.45 0.52
CA LYS A 48 -3.51 1.86 1.51
C LYS A 48 -2.86 1.68 2.87
N LEU A 49 -1.61 1.23 2.91
CA LEU A 49 -0.89 1.04 4.17
C LEU A 49 -0.77 2.34 4.96
N ILE A 50 -0.39 3.42 4.30
CA ILE A 50 -0.20 4.70 4.97
C ILE A 50 -1.54 5.32 5.34
N GLN A 51 -2.52 5.25 4.46
CA GLN A 51 -3.86 5.77 4.72
C GLN A 51 -4.52 5.06 5.91
N ASN A 52 -4.42 3.73 5.95
CA ASN A 52 -4.97 2.94 7.07
C ASN A 52 -4.24 3.23 8.38
N HIS A 53 -2.93 3.43 8.33
CA HIS A 53 -2.14 3.77 9.50
C HIS A 53 -2.58 5.10 10.11
N GLN A 54 -2.85 6.11 9.29
CA GLN A 54 -3.33 7.40 9.77
C GLN A 54 -4.67 7.28 10.49
N VAL A 55 -5.61 6.55 9.91
CA VAL A 55 -6.93 6.33 10.51
C VAL A 55 -6.79 5.56 11.83
N PHE A 56 -5.95 4.53 11.84
CA PHE A 56 -5.71 3.72 13.03
C PHE A 56 -5.07 4.54 14.15
N ASN A 57 -4.08 5.36 13.84
CA ASN A 57 -3.45 6.23 14.82
C ASN A 57 -4.43 7.22 15.45
N ASP A 58 -5.28 7.84 14.63
CA ASP A 58 -6.29 8.77 15.14
C ASP A 58 -7.24 8.06 16.11
N GLN A 59 -7.67 6.87 15.78
CA GLN A 59 -8.53 6.06 16.65
C GLN A 59 -7.84 5.66 17.93
N LEU A 60 -6.56 5.27 17.83
CA LEU A 60 -5.76 4.85 18.98
C LEU A 60 -5.54 5.99 19.95
N LEU A 61 -5.21 7.18 19.46
CA LEU A 61 -5.04 8.37 20.27
C LEU A 61 -6.32 8.73 21.03
N LYS A 62 -7.46 8.69 20.35
CA LYS A 62 -8.76 8.94 20.97
C LYS A 62 -9.08 7.91 22.06
N PHE A 63 -8.70 6.66 21.82
CA PHE A 63 -8.91 5.59 22.79
C PHE A 63 -8.07 5.81 24.05
N PHE A 64 -6.78 6.14 23.91
CA PHE A 64 -5.88 6.38 25.03
C PHE A 64 -6.28 7.63 25.84
N ASP A 65 -6.75 8.68 25.19
CA ASP A 65 -7.25 9.86 25.87
C ASP A 65 -8.42 9.54 26.81
N LYS A 66 -9.23 8.55 26.47
CA LYS A 66 -10.35 8.11 27.32
C LYS A 66 -9.94 7.21 28.47
N LEU A 67 -8.82 6.49 28.36
CA LEU A 67 -8.43 5.49 29.35
C LEU A 67 -7.59 6.07 30.48
N ASP A 68 -6.48 6.74 30.17
CA ASP A 68 -5.56 7.24 31.19
C ASP A 68 -4.64 8.30 30.60
N GLU A 69 -4.55 9.43 31.30
CA GLU A 69 -3.67 10.53 30.94
C GLU A 69 -2.17 10.18 31.11
N ASN A 70 -1.85 9.15 31.89
CA ASN A 70 -0.46 8.76 32.16
C ASN A 70 0.12 7.77 31.15
N LEU A 71 -0.71 7.24 30.23
CA LEU A 71 -0.21 6.32 29.21
C LEU A 71 0.53 7.07 28.11
N SER A 72 1.80 6.74 27.93
CA SER A 72 2.59 7.30 26.84
C SER A 72 2.25 6.58 25.53
N THR A 73 1.70 7.32 24.58
CA THR A 73 1.43 6.81 23.22
C THR A 73 2.64 6.94 22.31
N THR A 74 3.67 7.68 22.72
CA THR A 74 4.83 8.04 21.89
C THR A 74 5.57 6.80 21.36
N ASP A 75 5.82 5.83 22.23
CA ASP A 75 6.55 4.61 21.84
C ASP A 75 5.72 3.73 20.90
N VAL A 76 4.41 3.65 21.14
CA VAL A 76 3.49 2.91 20.27
C VAL A 76 3.41 3.56 18.90
N ASP A 77 3.32 4.89 18.85
CA ASP A 77 3.30 5.65 17.59
C ASP A 77 4.58 5.44 16.79
N LYS A 78 5.73 5.53 17.44
CA LYS A 78 7.02 5.33 16.76
C LYS A 78 7.19 3.92 16.23
N ALA A 79 6.76 2.92 16.98
CA ALA A 79 6.80 1.53 16.52
C ALA A 79 5.88 1.32 15.32
N GLY A 80 4.68 1.88 15.38
CA GLY A 80 3.72 1.81 14.28
C GLY A 80 4.24 2.50 13.02
N GLU A 81 4.81 3.68 13.15
CA GLU A 81 5.41 4.42 12.04
C GLU A 81 6.55 3.62 11.39
N PHE A 82 7.44 3.07 12.21
CA PHE A 82 8.54 2.26 11.72
C PHE A 82 8.04 1.09 10.86
N ILE A 83 7.08 0.34 11.36
CA ILE A 83 6.54 -0.82 10.66
C ILE A 83 5.86 -0.39 9.35
N VAL A 84 4.97 0.58 9.40
CA VAL A 84 4.16 0.98 8.26
C VAL A 84 4.99 1.62 7.16
N PHE A 85 5.85 2.59 7.48
CA PHE A 85 6.61 3.28 6.44
C PHE A 85 7.65 2.35 5.80
N ASN A 86 8.24 1.44 6.55
CA ASN A 86 9.18 0.48 5.99
C ASN A 86 8.47 -0.58 5.13
N ARG A 87 7.28 -1.03 5.51
CA ARG A 87 6.49 -1.92 4.66
C ARG A 87 6.01 -1.21 3.40
N ALA A 88 5.54 0.01 3.53
CA ALA A 88 5.11 0.80 2.38
C ALA A 88 6.27 1.03 1.41
N TRP A 89 7.47 1.27 1.93
CA TRP A 89 8.67 1.42 1.12
C TRP A 89 8.97 0.18 0.27
N GLU A 90 8.76 -1.02 0.81
CA GLU A 90 8.98 -2.26 0.06
C GLU A 90 8.18 -2.29 -1.24
N TYR A 91 7.01 -1.67 -1.25
CA TYR A 91 6.19 -1.58 -2.46
C TYR A 91 6.60 -0.43 -3.37
N ILE A 92 6.69 0.77 -2.83
CA ILE A 92 6.92 1.97 -3.66
C ILE A 92 8.33 2.02 -4.26
N GLN A 93 9.32 1.37 -3.66
CA GLN A 93 10.67 1.34 -4.22
C GLN A 93 10.73 0.71 -5.60
N LYS A 94 9.78 -0.16 -5.92
CA LYS A 94 9.69 -0.83 -7.22
C LYS A 94 9.02 0.03 -8.29
N VAL A 95 8.41 1.13 -7.90
CA VAL A 95 7.67 2.00 -8.81
C VAL A 95 8.62 3.07 -9.37
N ASP A 96 8.93 2.94 -10.65
CA ASP A 96 9.76 3.91 -11.36
C ASP A 96 8.85 4.81 -12.21
N PRO A 97 8.77 6.12 -11.90
CA PRO A 97 7.89 7.02 -12.64
C PRO A 97 8.32 7.27 -14.09
N ASP A 98 9.50 6.83 -14.49
CA ASP A 98 9.93 6.87 -15.88
C ASP A 98 9.41 5.71 -16.72
N ASN A 99 8.87 4.68 -16.08
CA ASN A 99 8.30 3.51 -16.73
C ASN A 99 6.82 3.74 -17.04
N LEU A 100 6.39 3.44 -18.27
CA LEU A 100 5.01 3.69 -18.71
C LEU A 100 3.96 2.92 -17.90
N VAL A 101 4.25 1.68 -17.54
CA VAL A 101 3.31 0.86 -16.76
C VAL A 101 3.16 1.42 -15.35
N ALA A 102 4.26 1.88 -14.75
CA ALA A 102 4.24 2.53 -13.45
C ALA A 102 3.50 3.88 -13.51
N GLN A 103 3.68 4.64 -14.58
CA GLN A 103 2.95 5.90 -14.78
C GLN A 103 1.44 5.68 -14.81
N GLU A 104 0.98 4.64 -15.49
CA GLU A 104 -0.43 4.30 -15.51
C GLU A 104 -0.95 3.91 -14.13
N ALA A 105 -0.16 3.16 -13.36
CA ALA A 105 -0.52 2.81 -11.99
C ALA A 105 -0.64 4.05 -11.11
N LEU A 106 0.31 4.96 -11.20
CA LEU A 106 0.26 6.22 -10.47
C LEU A 106 -0.95 7.06 -10.88
N TYR A 107 -1.25 7.10 -12.17
CA TYR A 107 -2.43 7.81 -12.68
C TYR A 107 -3.73 7.26 -12.09
N ARG A 108 -3.88 5.94 -12.04
CA ARG A 108 -5.09 5.30 -11.52
C ARG A 108 -5.33 5.56 -10.04
N PHE A 109 -4.26 5.69 -9.27
CA PHE A 109 -4.35 5.93 -7.82
C PHE A 109 -4.12 7.40 -7.44
N ALA A 110 -3.88 8.27 -8.42
CA ALA A 110 -3.58 9.68 -8.18
C ALA A 110 -4.77 10.41 -7.58
N ASP A 111 -4.64 10.81 -6.33
CA ASP A 111 -5.58 11.64 -5.59
C ASP A 111 -4.82 12.33 -4.46
N ILE A 112 -5.54 13.09 -3.65
CA ILE A 112 -4.93 13.78 -2.51
C ILE A 112 -4.34 12.79 -1.50
N HIS A 113 -4.93 11.62 -1.34
CA HIS A 113 -4.44 10.62 -0.38
C HIS A 113 -3.11 10.02 -0.81
N LEU A 114 -2.91 9.75 -2.09
CA LEU A 114 -1.63 9.28 -2.60
C LEU A 114 -0.55 10.37 -2.44
N ARG A 115 -0.89 11.61 -2.76
CA ARG A 115 0.02 12.73 -2.57
C ARG A 115 0.45 12.85 -1.10
N VAL A 116 -0.51 12.82 -0.19
CA VAL A 116 -0.22 12.90 1.25
C VAL A 116 0.62 11.71 1.71
N ALA A 117 0.33 10.51 1.22
CA ALA A 117 1.11 9.32 1.56
C ALA A 117 2.58 9.47 1.15
N LEU A 118 2.83 10.01 -0.03
CA LEU A 118 4.20 10.28 -0.50
C LEU A 118 4.88 11.36 0.34
N GLU A 119 4.18 12.44 0.65
CA GLU A 119 4.72 13.52 1.48
C GLU A 119 5.08 13.05 2.89
N LEU A 120 4.21 12.26 3.51
CA LEU A 120 4.45 11.71 4.84
C LEU A 120 5.63 10.74 4.85
N SER A 121 5.76 9.92 3.81
CA SER A 121 6.87 8.99 3.69
C SER A 121 8.20 9.73 3.54
N ILE A 122 8.22 10.80 2.74
CA ILE A 122 9.41 11.65 2.61
C ILE A 122 9.80 12.23 3.96
N ASN A 123 8.84 12.79 4.69
CA ASN A 123 9.10 13.36 6.01
C ASN A 123 9.66 12.31 6.96
N TYR A 124 9.07 11.13 6.98
CA TYR A 124 9.52 10.03 7.84
C TYR A 124 10.98 9.66 7.54
N PHE A 125 11.30 9.39 6.28
CA PHE A 125 12.64 8.96 5.90
C PHE A 125 13.67 10.09 5.99
N GLN A 126 13.24 11.33 5.82
CA GLN A 126 14.11 12.48 6.04
C GLN A 126 14.52 12.61 7.51
N GLU A 127 13.59 12.41 8.44
CA GLU A 127 13.88 12.41 9.87
C GLU A 127 14.84 11.28 10.27
N HIS A 128 14.81 10.18 9.55
CA HIS A 128 15.70 9.03 9.77
C HIS A 128 16.95 9.05 8.90
N GLU A 129 17.19 10.17 8.21
CA GLU A 129 18.39 10.40 7.38
C GLU A 129 18.54 9.39 6.23
N GLU A 130 17.45 8.81 5.77
CA GLU A 130 17.44 7.90 4.62
C GLU A 130 17.14 8.67 3.33
N TYR A 131 18.10 9.49 2.90
CA TYR A 131 17.92 10.45 1.80
C TYR A 131 17.75 9.81 0.44
N GLU A 132 18.30 8.64 0.21
CA GLU A 132 18.10 7.91 -1.04
C GLU A 132 16.63 7.52 -1.24
N LYS A 133 15.98 7.10 -0.16
CA LYS A 133 14.55 6.81 -0.18
C LYS A 133 13.73 8.07 -0.44
N CYS A 134 14.12 9.18 0.16
CA CYS A 134 13.49 10.48 -0.08
C CYS A 134 13.59 10.90 -1.54
N SER A 135 14.73 10.69 -2.17
CA SER A 135 14.94 11.02 -3.58
C SER A 135 14.00 10.24 -4.49
N HIS A 136 13.87 8.95 -4.25
CA HIS A 136 12.95 8.10 -5.02
C HIS A 136 11.49 8.52 -4.81
N LEU A 137 11.12 8.77 -3.57
CA LEU A 137 9.75 9.20 -3.23
C LEU A 137 9.41 10.55 -3.86
N LYS A 138 10.38 11.48 -3.91
CA LYS A 138 10.19 12.79 -4.52
C LYS A 138 9.92 12.69 -6.02
N LYS A 139 10.59 11.78 -6.71
CA LYS A 139 10.31 11.55 -8.14
C LYS A 139 8.87 11.11 -8.36
N ASN A 140 8.40 10.17 -7.55
CA ASN A 140 7.00 9.74 -7.61
C ASN A 140 6.04 10.88 -7.24
N LEU A 141 6.37 11.65 -6.22
CA LEU A 141 5.55 12.79 -5.79
C LEU A 141 5.42 13.85 -6.87
N GLU A 142 6.51 14.20 -7.53
CA GLU A 142 6.48 15.20 -8.61
C GLU A 142 5.60 14.73 -9.76
N PHE A 143 5.67 13.47 -10.13
CA PHE A 143 4.81 12.91 -11.15
C PHE A 143 3.32 12.99 -10.74
N VAL A 144 3.01 12.60 -9.51
CA VAL A 144 1.63 12.65 -8.99
C VAL A 144 1.12 14.10 -8.94
N LYS A 145 1.96 15.05 -8.53
CA LYS A 145 1.57 16.47 -8.53
C LYS A 145 1.19 16.96 -9.92
N LEU A 146 1.93 16.55 -10.95
CA LEU A 146 1.59 16.90 -12.33
C LEU A 146 0.24 16.33 -12.74
N LEU A 147 -0.09 15.13 -12.29
CA LEU A 147 -1.38 14.50 -12.58
C LEU A 147 -2.55 15.22 -11.90
N LEU A 148 -2.31 15.90 -10.80
CA LEU A 148 -3.34 16.57 -10.00
C LEU A 148 -3.50 18.06 -10.32
N THR A 149 -2.73 18.58 -11.25
CA THR A 149 -2.84 20.00 -11.68
C THR A 149 -3.88 20.23 -12.80
#